data_85068f5989ed104c74d517ed43fa7923
#
_entry.id   85068f5989ed104c74d517ed43fa7923
#
_cell.length_a   1.000
_cell.length_b   1.000
_cell.length_c   1.000
_cell.angle_alpha   90.00
_cell.angle_beta   90.00
_cell.angle_gamma   90.00
#
_symmetry.space_group_name_H-M   'P 1'
#
loop_
_entity.id
_entity.type
_entity.pdbx_description
1 polymer ?
#
loop_
_entity_poly.entity_id
_entity_poly.type
_entity_poly.pdbx_seq_one_letter_code
_entity_poly.pdbx_strand_id
1 'polypeptide(L)'
;QVESSSDFDRDWEAVQDALRRTVVKQLNAQKGADVLLVVHGFNNDFRGANKWLVPFEKAVLEAYPQVRSTRVYWDGLLGNDAGIGVWGEAQYNGPRVGQQLRRVLNQLDADLRVRIFTHSSGAYVVTNALGDGSHSYRGFEGSVQLKERAGALDGAYAVPRNITDLRVAMLIPAQPLSAFDGFAQGTKGVVPTRLILGTSPRDKAATKLGVSCAIGGNTCMAVRTAEAFQWSRKALAPQAGQLMVIGFPAPATGHHEHGVEWYMEDREQWQALLGQLLGDASGCPASGKTWCQASDGKELAAR
;
A
#
# COMPACT_ATOMS: atom_id res chain seq x y z
N GLN A 1 -31.53 -25.15 -16.96
CA GLN A 1 -31.35 -25.23 -15.51
C GLN A 1 -30.43 -24.10 -15.14
N VAL A 2 -30.91 -23.12 -14.37
CA VAL A 2 -30.08 -22.08 -13.79
C VAL A 2 -29.36 -22.74 -12.62
N GLU A 3 -28.03 -22.86 -12.69
CA GLU A 3 -27.22 -23.27 -11.55
C GLU A 3 -27.56 -22.36 -10.36
N SER A 4 -27.71 -22.94 -9.20
CA SER A 4 -28.02 -22.16 -8.02
C SER A 4 -26.84 -21.21 -7.72
N SER A 5 -27.11 -20.01 -7.23
CA SER A 5 -26.05 -19.03 -6.87
C SER A 5 -25.03 -19.63 -5.90
N SER A 6 -25.43 -20.59 -5.08
CA SER A 6 -24.55 -21.32 -4.15
C SER A 6 -23.53 -22.22 -4.84
N ASP A 7 -23.86 -22.82 -5.98
CA ASP A 7 -22.92 -23.68 -6.72
C ASP A 7 -21.87 -22.82 -7.42
N PHE A 8 -22.28 -21.69 -8.00
CA PHE A 8 -21.36 -20.73 -8.60
C PHE A 8 -20.39 -20.15 -7.58
N ASP A 9 -20.88 -19.77 -6.41
CA ASP A 9 -20.04 -19.20 -5.34
C ASP A 9 -18.99 -20.23 -4.86
N ARG A 10 -19.39 -21.48 -4.68
CA ARG A 10 -18.48 -22.59 -4.30
C ARG A 10 -17.41 -22.84 -5.35
N ASP A 11 -17.80 -22.90 -6.60
CA ASP A 11 -16.86 -23.16 -7.72
C ASP A 11 -15.91 -21.98 -7.92
N TRP A 12 -16.39 -20.76 -7.73
CA TRP A 12 -15.57 -19.54 -7.74
C TRP A 12 -14.55 -19.53 -6.60
N GLU A 13 -14.93 -19.89 -5.38
CA GLU A 13 -13.99 -20.03 -4.27
C GLU A 13 -12.91 -21.08 -4.56
N ALA A 14 -13.28 -22.22 -5.12
CA ALA A 14 -12.31 -23.25 -5.50
C ALA A 14 -11.29 -22.78 -6.53
N VAL A 15 -11.72 -21.99 -7.52
CA VAL A 15 -10.82 -21.35 -8.50
C VAL A 15 -9.88 -20.35 -7.83
N GLN A 16 -10.40 -19.49 -6.97
CA GLN A 16 -9.58 -18.52 -6.22
C GLN A 16 -8.55 -19.23 -5.33
N ASP A 17 -8.92 -20.32 -4.68
CA ASP A 17 -8.03 -21.11 -3.85
C ASP A 17 -6.93 -21.79 -4.65
N ALA A 18 -7.23 -22.29 -5.83
CA ALA A 18 -6.25 -22.90 -6.73
C ALA A 18 -5.23 -21.86 -7.23
N LEU A 19 -5.71 -20.68 -7.63
CA LEU A 19 -4.86 -19.57 -8.05
C LEU A 19 -3.96 -19.11 -6.89
N ARG A 20 -4.52 -18.94 -5.69
CA ARG A 20 -3.76 -18.55 -4.50
C ARG A 20 -2.65 -19.55 -4.18
N ARG A 21 -2.95 -20.86 -4.16
CA ARG A 21 -1.93 -21.88 -3.94
C ARG A 21 -0.80 -21.82 -4.98
N THR A 22 -1.14 -21.52 -6.22
CA THR A 22 -0.14 -21.38 -7.29
C THR A 22 0.77 -20.18 -7.03
N VAL A 23 0.20 -19.03 -6.69
CA VAL A 23 0.96 -17.82 -6.35
C VAL A 23 1.86 -18.06 -5.14
N VAL A 24 1.32 -18.62 -4.06
CA VAL A 24 2.09 -18.94 -2.85
C VAL A 24 3.25 -19.88 -3.15
N LYS A 25 3.02 -20.94 -3.93
CA LYS A 25 4.08 -21.87 -4.36
C LYS A 25 5.20 -21.15 -5.12
N GLN A 26 4.83 -20.26 -6.05
CA GLN A 26 5.79 -19.49 -6.83
C GLN A 26 6.60 -18.52 -5.97
N LEU A 27 5.96 -17.84 -5.01
CA LEU A 27 6.65 -16.93 -4.10
C LEU A 27 7.56 -17.69 -3.13
N ASN A 28 7.10 -18.79 -2.53
CA ASN A 28 7.89 -19.61 -1.63
C ASN A 28 9.10 -20.28 -2.33
N ALA A 29 9.04 -20.50 -3.64
CA ALA A 29 10.18 -20.97 -4.40
C ALA A 29 11.33 -19.94 -4.52
N GLN A 30 11.10 -18.68 -4.13
CA GLN A 30 12.07 -17.59 -4.23
C GLN A 30 12.86 -17.36 -2.92
N LYS A 31 13.09 -18.42 -2.15
CA LYS A 31 13.83 -18.35 -0.90
C LYS A 31 15.21 -17.69 -1.07
N GLY A 32 15.56 -16.84 -0.10
CA GLY A 32 16.83 -16.09 -0.10
C GLY A 32 16.81 -14.81 -0.94
N ALA A 33 15.77 -14.55 -1.73
CA ALA A 33 15.58 -13.29 -2.45
C ALA A 33 14.66 -12.34 -1.68
N ASP A 34 14.74 -11.05 -2.01
CA ASP A 34 13.71 -10.08 -1.65
C ASP A 34 12.53 -10.23 -2.63
N VAL A 35 11.35 -10.54 -2.11
CA VAL A 35 10.12 -10.63 -2.90
C VAL A 35 9.43 -9.29 -2.89
N LEU A 36 9.41 -8.60 -4.03
CA LEU A 36 8.76 -7.31 -4.20
C LEU A 36 7.37 -7.47 -4.82
N LEU A 37 6.34 -7.16 -4.06
CA LEU A 37 4.97 -7.07 -4.54
C LEU A 37 4.69 -5.61 -4.93
N VAL A 38 4.29 -5.39 -6.19
CA VAL A 38 4.00 -4.05 -6.71
C VAL A 38 2.51 -3.91 -6.98
N VAL A 39 1.85 -2.99 -6.26
CA VAL A 39 0.40 -2.79 -6.29
C VAL A 39 0.08 -1.46 -6.96
N HIS A 40 -0.67 -1.49 -8.07
CA HIS A 40 -1.03 -0.26 -8.79
C HIS A 40 -2.19 0.52 -8.13
N GLY A 41 -2.37 1.78 -8.55
CA GLY A 41 -3.45 2.65 -8.13
C GLY A 41 -4.77 2.40 -8.88
N PHE A 42 -5.78 3.22 -8.58
CA PHE A 42 -7.07 3.18 -9.27
C PHE A 42 -7.03 3.86 -10.65
N ASN A 43 -8.13 3.77 -11.39
CA ASN A 43 -8.28 4.28 -12.75
C ASN A 43 -7.23 3.71 -13.72
N ASN A 44 -6.91 2.44 -13.54
CA ASN A 44 -5.97 1.70 -14.36
C ASN A 44 -6.57 0.34 -14.73
N ASP A 45 -6.63 0.07 -16.03
CA ASP A 45 -6.72 -1.29 -16.55
C ASP A 45 -5.32 -1.93 -16.57
N PHE A 46 -5.26 -3.18 -16.99
CA PHE A 46 -3.99 -3.90 -17.16
C PHE A 46 -2.97 -3.14 -18.02
N ARG A 47 -3.42 -2.50 -19.10
CA ARG A 47 -2.54 -1.75 -20.02
C ARG A 47 -2.07 -0.46 -19.40
N GLY A 48 -2.95 0.27 -18.76
CA GLY A 48 -2.65 1.51 -18.04
C GLY A 48 -1.65 1.28 -16.92
N ALA A 49 -1.88 0.27 -16.10
CA ALA A 49 -0.98 -0.10 -15.02
C ALA A 49 0.42 -0.46 -15.54
N ASN A 50 0.52 -1.20 -16.65
CA ASN A 50 1.82 -1.60 -17.21
C ASN A 50 2.64 -0.44 -17.80
N LYS A 51 2.03 0.71 -18.10
CA LYS A 51 2.78 1.88 -18.57
C LYS A 51 3.83 2.34 -17.56
N TRP A 52 3.54 2.21 -16.25
CA TRP A 52 4.49 2.58 -15.22
C TRP A 52 5.10 1.36 -14.50
N LEU A 53 4.36 0.25 -14.35
CA LEU A 53 4.87 -0.96 -13.69
C LEU A 53 6.11 -1.51 -14.41
N VAL A 54 6.09 -1.56 -15.74
CA VAL A 54 7.22 -2.09 -16.52
C VAL A 54 8.49 -1.24 -16.37
N PRO A 55 8.47 0.09 -16.59
CA PRO A 55 9.66 0.92 -16.37
C PRO A 55 10.10 0.96 -14.91
N PHE A 56 9.16 0.94 -13.95
CA PHE A 56 9.47 0.83 -12.53
C PHE A 56 10.25 -0.44 -12.21
N GLU A 57 9.73 -1.61 -12.61
CA GLU A 57 10.42 -2.88 -12.38
C GLU A 57 11.80 -2.92 -13.03
N LYS A 58 11.92 -2.43 -14.26
CA LYS A 58 13.21 -2.35 -14.94
C LYS A 58 14.20 -1.57 -14.10
N ALA A 59 13.84 -0.37 -13.66
CA ALA A 59 14.71 0.47 -12.83
C ALA A 59 15.06 -0.19 -11.48
N VAL A 60 14.09 -0.88 -10.86
CA VAL A 60 14.34 -1.63 -9.63
C VAL A 60 15.30 -2.79 -9.85
N LEU A 61 15.10 -3.62 -10.87
CA LEU A 61 15.93 -4.78 -11.12
C LEU A 61 17.34 -4.42 -11.59
N GLU A 62 17.52 -3.29 -12.25
CA GLU A 62 18.83 -2.73 -12.57
C GLU A 62 19.59 -2.29 -11.32
N ALA A 63 18.91 -1.67 -10.36
CA ALA A 63 19.53 -1.19 -9.12
C ALA A 63 19.66 -2.28 -8.03
N TYR A 64 18.73 -3.27 -8.03
CA TYR A 64 18.62 -4.33 -7.02
C TYR A 64 18.41 -5.70 -7.68
N PRO A 65 19.43 -6.29 -8.34
CA PRO A 65 19.31 -7.51 -9.13
C PRO A 65 18.93 -8.76 -8.32
N GLN A 66 19.06 -8.72 -7.00
CA GLN A 66 18.64 -9.79 -6.08
C GLN A 66 17.11 -9.82 -5.86
N VAL A 67 16.39 -8.76 -6.23
CA VAL A 67 14.94 -8.66 -6.05
C VAL A 67 14.20 -9.53 -7.07
N ARG A 68 13.09 -10.10 -6.64
CA ARG A 68 12.13 -10.80 -7.50
C ARG A 68 10.80 -10.05 -7.42
N SER A 69 10.41 -9.43 -8.52
CA SER A 69 9.19 -8.63 -8.60
C SER A 69 7.98 -9.46 -8.99
N THR A 70 6.85 -9.14 -8.38
CA THR A 70 5.53 -9.71 -8.69
C THR A 70 4.51 -8.58 -8.71
N ARG A 71 3.80 -8.44 -9.83
CA ARG A 71 2.77 -7.42 -9.98
C ARG A 71 1.46 -7.90 -9.40
N VAL A 72 0.85 -7.08 -8.58
CA VAL A 72 -0.49 -7.31 -8.04
C VAL A 72 -1.47 -6.45 -8.82
N TYR A 73 -2.21 -7.09 -9.71
CA TYR A 73 -3.29 -6.44 -10.44
C TYR A 73 -4.59 -6.55 -9.65
N TRP A 74 -5.33 -5.48 -9.62
CA TRP A 74 -6.64 -5.43 -9.00
C TRP A 74 -7.58 -4.56 -9.83
N ASP A 75 -8.89 -4.77 -9.66
CA ASP A 75 -9.87 -3.95 -10.34
C ASP A 75 -9.98 -2.59 -9.68
N GLY A 76 -9.08 -1.70 -10.09
CA GLY A 76 -9.11 -0.30 -9.70
C GLY A 76 -10.11 0.52 -10.50
N LEU A 77 -10.90 -0.15 -11.35
CA LEU A 77 -11.87 0.41 -12.30
C LEU A 77 -11.24 1.41 -13.28
N LEU A 78 -11.83 1.50 -14.45
CA LEU A 78 -11.46 2.48 -15.46
C LEU A 78 -12.66 3.43 -15.68
N GLY A 79 -12.44 4.70 -15.36
CA GLY A 79 -13.42 5.76 -15.57
C GLY A 79 -12.99 6.74 -16.66
N ASN A 80 -13.65 7.87 -16.69
CA ASN A 80 -13.24 9.01 -17.50
C ASN A 80 -11.87 9.56 -17.01
N ASP A 81 -11.31 10.51 -17.74
CA ASP A 81 -9.97 11.08 -17.44
C ASP A 81 -9.80 11.60 -16.00
N ALA A 82 -10.90 11.96 -15.35
CA ALA A 82 -10.89 12.39 -13.94
C ALA A 82 -11.13 11.25 -12.94
N GLY A 83 -11.63 10.08 -13.37
CA GLY A 83 -11.96 8.94 -12.51
C GLY A 83 -13.04 9.18 -11.46
N ILE A 84 -13.70 10.34 -11.48
CA ILE A 84 -14.61 10.79 -10.41
C ILE A 84 -15.79 9.83 -10.24
N GLY A 85 -16.35 9.34 -11.35
CA GLY A 85 -17.52 8.47 -11.32
C GLY A 85 -17.27 7.08 -10.77
N VAL A 86 -16.02 6.59 -10.79
CA VAL A 86 -15.65 5.24 -10.36
C VAL A 86 -14.82 5.22 -9.08
N TRP A 87 -14.46 6.38 -8.55
CA TRP A 87 -13.65 6.49 -7.33
C TRP A 87 -14.27 5.77 -6.13
N GLY A 88 -15.55 6.00 -5.88
CA GLY A 88 -16.29 5.36 -4.79
C GLY A 88 -16.28 3.83 -4.92
N GLU A 89 -16.57 3.30 -6.11
CA GLU A 89 -16.58 1.86 -6.35
C GLU A 89 -15.18 1.23 -6.24
N ALA A 90 -14.15 1.88 -6.77
CA ALA A 90 -12.78 1.42 -6.64
C ALA A 90 -12.35 1.27 -5.17
N GLN A 91 -12.83 2.17 -4.30
CA GLN A 91 -12.58 2.09 -2.86
C GLN A 91 -13.24 0.87 -2.19
N TYR A 92 -14.31 0.31 -2.76
CA TYR A 92 -14.90 -0.95 -2.28
C TYR A 92 -14.09 -2.19 -2.71
N ASN A 93 -13.44 -2.12 -3.87
CA ASN A 93 -12.64 -3.24 -4.38
C ASN A 93 -11.32 -3.38 -3.63
N GLY A 94 -10.68 -2.28 -3.25
CA GLY A 94 -9.40 -2.29 -2.54
C GLY A 94 -9.38 -3.19 -1.30
N PRO A 95 -10.33 -3.07 -0.35
CA PRO A 95 -10.40 -3.94 0.82
C PRO A 95 -10.59 -5.43 0.49
N ARG A 96 -11.41 -5.75 -0.52
CA ARG A 96 -11.63 -7.14 -0.95
C ARG A 96 -10.36 -7.78 -1.48
N VAL A 97 -9.64 -7.04 -2.32
CA VAL A 97 -8.35 -7.50 -2.85
C VAL A 97 -7.30 -7.54 -1.75
N GLY A 98 -7.33 -6.58 -0.82
CA GLY A 98 -6.47 -6.59 0.36
C GLY A 98 -6.62 -7.86 1.18
N GLN A 99 -7.85 -8.36 1.37
CA GLN A 99 -8.09 -9.62 2.06
C GLN A 99 -7.53 -10.83 1.29
N GLN A 100 -7.63 -10.85 -0.06
CA GLN A 100 -7.01 -11.91 -0.84
C GLN A 100 -5.49 -11.85 -0.75
N LEU A 101 -4.91 -10.64 -0.77
CA LEU A 101 -3.47 -10.45 -0.55
C LEU A 101 -3.06 -10.95 0.86
N ARG A 102 -3.85 -10.68 1.90
CA ARG A 102 -3.61 -11.22 3.25
C ARG A 102 -3.61 -12.75 3.25
N ARG A 103 -4.53 -13.40 2.56
CA ARG A 103 -4.55 -14.86 2.43
C ARG A 103 -3.28 -15.41 1.79
N VAL A 104 -2.73 -14.71 0.81
CA VAL A 104 -1.43 -15.06 0.21
C VAL A 104 -0.32 -14.88 1.25
N LEU A 105 -0.23 -13.71 1.87
CA LEU A 105 0.80 -13.40 2.86
C LEU A 105 0.83 -14.39 4.03
N ASN A 106 -0.34 -14.87 4.47
CA ASN A 106 -0.46 -15.85 5.56
C ASN A 106 0.11 -17.24 5.24
N GLN A 107 0.32 -17.55 3.96
CA GLN A 107 0.81 -18.84 3.50
C GLN A 107 2.26 -18.77 3.00
N LEU A 108 2.89 -17.59 3.12
CA LEU A 108 4.29 -17.44 2.77
C LEU A 108 5.19 -18.05 3.85
N ASP A 109 6.33 -18.58 3.42
CA ASP A 109 7.34 -19.12 4.31
C ASP A 109 7.96 -18.01 5.16
N ALA A 110 8.34 -18.36 6.39
CA ALA A 110 8.81 -17.40 7.41
C ALA A 110 10.15 -16.73 7.06
N ASP A 111 10.94 -17.33 6.20
CA ASP A 111 12.26 -16.87 5.79
C ASP A 111 12.24 -15.96 4.55
N LEU A 112 11.04 -15.67 4.01
CA LEU A 112 10.90 -14.70 2.92
C LEU A 112 11.01 -13.27 3.42
N ARG A 113 11.81 -12.48 2.72
CA ARG A 113 11.87 -11.04 2.90
C ARG A 113 10.86 -10.39 1.97
N VAL A 114 9.75 -9.93 2.53
CA VAL A 114 8.65 -9.36 1.76
C VAL A 114 8.77 -7.85 1.68
N ARG A 115 8.73 -7.34 0.47
CA ARG A 115 8.74 -5.92 0.14
C ARG A 115 7.46 -5.59 -0.60
N ILE A 116 6.76 -4.55 -0.20
CA ILE A 116 5.54 -4.11 -0.89
C ILE A 116 5.72 -2.66 -1.31
N PHE A 117 5.59 -2.42 -2.60
CA PHE A 117 5.50 -1.07 -3.14
C PHE A 117 4.09 -0.82 -3.64
N THR A 118 3.50 0.29 -3.30
CA THR A 118 2.19 0.69 -3.81
C THR A 118 2.14 2.17 -4.15
N HIS A 119 1.31 2.50 -5.12
CA HIS A 119 1.06 3.86 -5.57
C HIS A 119 -0.41 4.22 -5.41
N SER A 120 -0.67 5.46 -4.98
CA SER A 120 -2.02 6.03 -4.92
C SER A 120 -2.99 5.16 -4.09
N SER A 121 -4.16 4.85 -4.63
CA SER A 121 -5.17 4.02 -3.97
C SER A 121 -4.81 2.53 -3.83
N GLY A 122 -3.72 2.06 -4.45
CA GLY A 122 -3.15 0.75 -4.11
C GLY A 122 -2.80 0.64 -2.62
N ALA A 123 -2.60 1.78 -1.95
CA ALA A 123 -2.46 1.85 -0.50
C ALA A 123 -3.65 1.23 0.25
N TYR A 124 -4.88 1.33 -0.26
CA TYR A 124 -6.05 0.67 0.33
C TYR A 124 -5.93 -0.85 0.33
N VAL A 125 -5.43 -1.42 -0.76
CA VAL A 125 -5.19 -2.86 -0.86
C VAL A 125 -4.22 -3.29 0.23
N VAL A 126 -3.10 -2.60 0.36
CA VAL A 126 -2.03 -2.95 1.31
C VAL A 126 -2.47 -2.71 2.75
N THR A 127 -3.11 -1.58 3.04
CA THR A 127 -3.59 -1.26 4.39
C THR A 127 -4.63 -2.29 4.86
N ASN A 128 -5.53 -2.73 3.98
CA ASN A 128 -6.50 -3.78 4.30
C ASN A 128 -5.89 -5.19 4.34
N ALA A 129 -4.80 -5.44 3.61
CA ALA A 129 -4.08 -6.70 3.72
C ALA A 129 -3.37 -6.85 5.06
N LEU A 130 -2.83 -5.77 5.62
CA LEU A 130 -2.00 -5.79 6.82
C LEU A 130 -2.75 -5.36 8.08
N GLY A 131 -3.74 -4.46 7.96
CA GLY A 131 -4.49 -3.90 9.07
C GLY A 131 -5.63 -4.77 9.55
N ASP A 132 -6.44 -4.22 10.45
CA ASP A 132 -7.71 -4.80 10.86
C ASP A 132 -8.73 -4.59 9.74
N GLY A 133 -9.18 -5.66 9.10
CA GLY A 133 -10.17 -5.61 8.02
C GLY A 133 -11.55 -5.09 8.45
N SER A 134 -11.82 -5.06 9.76
CA SER A 134 -13.05 -4.49 10.33
C SER A 134 -12.95 -2.98 10.58
N HIS A 135 -11.74 -2.39 10.41
CA HIS A 135 -11.54 -0.97 10.65
C HIS A 135 -12.23 -0.12 9.57
N SER A 136 -13.15 0.75 10.01
CA SER A 136 -13.77 1.73 9.13
C SER A 136 -13.00 3.03 9.16
N TYR A 137 -12.57 3.49 8.01
CA TYR A 137 -11.97 4.80 7.87
C TYR A 137 -13.03 5.89 8.12
N ARG A 138 -12.74 6.83 9.03
CA ARG A 138 -13.60 8.01 9.22
C ARG A 138 -13.73 8.78 7.91
N GLY A 139 -14.96 9.13 7.54
CA GLY A 139 -15.25 9.89 6.32
C GLY A 139 -15.59 9.02 5.12
N PHE A 140 -15.77 7.71 5.29
CA PHE A 140 -16.15 6.79 4.26
C PHE A 140 -17.56 6.25 4.54
N GLU A 141 -18.58 6.84 3.93
CA GLU A 141 -19.97 6.41 4.14
C GLU A 141 -20.24 4.98 3.63
N GLY A 142 -19.49 4.54 2.62
CA GLY A 142 -19.47 3.14 2.17
C GLY A 142 -18.86 2.14 3.15
N SER A 143 -18.21 2.60 4.21
CA SER A 143 -17.52 1.73 5.18
C SER A 143 -18.46 0.86 6.01
N VAL A 144 -19.72 1.25 6.18
CA VAL A 144 -20.72 0.46 6.94
C VAL A 144 -21.04 -0.85 6.21
N GLN A 145 -21.26 -0.79 4.90
CA GLN A 145 -21.52 -2.00 4.09
C GLN A 145 -20.27 -2.86 3.96
N LEU A 146 -19.08 -2.24 3.94
CA LEU A 146 -17.81 -2.97 3.97
C LEU A 146 -17.57 -3.65 5.31
N LYS A 147 -17.98 -3.04 6.44
CA LYS A 147 -17.94 -3.68 7.76
C LYS A 147 -18.78 -4.95 7.85
N GLU A 148 -20.00 -4.90 7.36
CA GLU A 148 -20.90 -6.05 7.39
C GLU A 148 -20.37 -7.20 6.52
N ARG A 149 -19.77 -6.89 5.37
CA ARG A 149 -19.15 -7.88 4.48
C ARG A 149 -17.77 -8.32 4.95
N ALA A 150 -16.96 -7.41 5.50
CA ALA A 150 -15.66 -7.76 6.08
C ALA A 150 -15.81 -8.56 7.38
N GLY A 151 -16.80 -8.26 8.21
CA GLY A 151 -17.10 -9.03 9.43
C GLY A 151 -17.43 -10.50 9.14
N ALA A 152 -18.09 -10.80 8.04
CA ALA A 152 -18.33 -12.16 7.57
C ALA A 152 -17.05 -12.90 7.14
N LEU A 153 -15.99 -12.15 6.75
CA LEU A 153 -14.71 -12.68 6.30
C LEU A 153 -13.64 -12.72 7.41
N ASP A 154 -13.84 -11.98 8.49
CA ASP A 154 -12.85 -11.72 9.56
C ASP A 154 -12.52 -12.99 10.38
N GLY A 155 -13.44 -13.92 10.50
CA GLY A 155 -13.23 -15.19 11.24
C GLY A 155 -12.27 -16.17 10.55
N ALA A 156 -11.95 -15.95 9.28
CA ALA A 156 -11.17 -16.88 8.46
C ALA A 156 -9.70 -16.48 8.24
N TYR A 157 -9.27 -15.27 8.69
CA TYR A 157 -7.95 -14.77 8.30
C TYR A 157 -7.07 -14.43 9.50
N ALA A 158 -6.22 -15.39 9.83
CA ALA A 158 -5.13 -15.16 10.75
C ALA A 158 -4.22 -14.03 10.22
N VAL A 159 -3.64 -13.28 11.13
CA VAL A 159 -2.60 -12.28 10.82
C VAL A 159 -1.35 -13.02 10.33
N PRO A 160 -0.67 -12.57 9.25
CA PRO A 160 0.60 -13.17 8.83
C PRO A 160 1.62 -13.07 9.97
N ARG A 161 1.81 -14.16 10.69
CA ARG A 161 2.77 -14.20 11.82
C ARG A 161 4.16 -14.66 11.39
N ASN A 162 4.26 -15.16 10.17
CA ASN A 162 5.47 -15.81 9.70
C ASN A 162 6.45 -14.85 9.03
N ILE A 163 6.00 -13.69 8.55
CA ILE A 163 6.85 -12.74 7.86
C ILE A 163 7.63 -11.92 8.88
N THR A 164 8.92 -12.18 9.01
CA THR A 164 9.79 -11.51 9.99
C THR A 164 10.41 -10.21 9.48
N ASP A 165 10.54 -10.05 8.17
CA ASP A 165 11.03 -8.82 7.53
C ASP A 165 10.06 -8.37 6.44
N LEU A 166 9.08 -7.56 6.85
CA LEU A 166 8.08 -6.93 5.99
C LEU A 166 8.36 -5.44 5.89
N ARG A 167 8.70 -4.97 4.68
CA ARG A 167 8.84 -3.53 4.42
C ARG A 167 7.79 -3.07 3.43
N VAL A 168 7.21 -1.91 3.67
CA VAL A 168 6.16 -1.34 2.84
C VAL A 168 6.51 0.09 2.47
N ALA A 169 6.49 0.40 1.18
CA ALA A 169 6.55 1.76 0.68
C ALA A 169 5.24 2.12 -0.03
N MET A 170 4.65 3.21 0.38
CA MET A 170 3.44 3.77 -0.21
C MET A 170 3.74 5.13 -0.82
N LEU A 171 3.79 5.19 -2.14
CA LEU A 171 4.00 6.44 -2.87
C LEU A 171 2.66 7.14 -3.07
N ILE A 172 2.54 8.38 -2.58
CA ILE A 172 1.34 9.21 -2.68
C ILE A 172 0.08 8.44 -2.26
N PRO A 173 0.04 7.88 -1.04
CA PRO A 173 -1.07 7.05 -0.60
C PRO A 173 -2.38 7.82 -0.56
N ALA A 174 -3.29 7.53 -1.50
CA ALA A 174 -4.60 8.16 -1.58
C ALA A 174 -5.54 7.56 -0.53
N GLN A 175 -5.28 7.86 0.74
CA GLN A 175 -6.05 7.37 1.88
C GLN A 175 -6.09 8.42 3.00
N PRO A 176 -7.04 8.31 3.96
CA PRO A 176 -7.14 9.24 5.08
C PRO A 176 -5.95 9.10 6.04
N LEU A 177 -5.67 10.13 6.83
CA LEU A 177 -4.64 10.09 7.87
C LEU A 177 -4.90 8.98 8.90
N SER A 178 -6.17 8.65 9.14
CA SER A 178 -6.61 7.58 10.05
C SER A 178 -6.47 6.16 9.49
N ALA A 179 -5.87 5.97 8.32
CA ALA A 179 -5.80 4.66 7.67
C ALA A 179 -5.09 3.58 8.52
N PHE A 180 -4.22 3.98 9.44
CA PHE A 180 -3.50 3.06 10.33
C PHE A 180 -4.09 2.94 11.74
N ASP A 181 -5.22 3.60 12.04
CA ASP A 181 -5.78 3.62 13.40
C ASP A 181 -6.10 2.23 13.97
N GLY A 182 -6.39 1.27 13.13
CA GLY A 182 -6.68 -0.12 13.55
C GLY A 182 -5.46 -1.03 13.73
N PHE A 183 -4.26 -0.60 13.33
CA PHE A 183 -3.08 -1.46 13.31
C PHE A 183 -2.55 -1.80 14.70
N ALA A 184 -2.57 -0.85 15.63
CA ALA A 184 -1.98 -1.01 16.96
C ALA A 184 -2.97 -1.59 17.99
N GLN A 185 -4.25 -1.67 17.67
CA GLN A 185 -5.31 -2.06 18.61
C GLN A 185 -5.53 -3.57 18.66
N GLY A 186 -4.48 -4.32 18.89
CA GLY A 186 -4.64 -5.74 19.16
C GLY A 186 -3.97 -6.68 18.15
N THR A 187 -4.43 -7.93 18.14
CA THR A 187 -3.81 -9.04 17.40
C THR A 187 -4.22 -9.14 15.93
N LYS A 188 -4.97 -8.17 15.42
CA LYS A 188 -5.63 -8.26 14.11
C LYS A 188 -4.87 -7.63 12.95
N GLY A 189 -3.80 -6.89 13.22
CA GLY A 189 -2.96 -6.27 12.20
C GLY A 189 -1.51 -6.72 12.25
N VAL A 190 -0.80 -6.58 11.13
CA VAL A 190 0.66 -6.75 11.04
C VAL A 190 1.28 -5.39 10.82
N VAL A 191 2.06 -4.94 11.77
CA VAL A 191 2.85 -3.73 11.62
C VAL A 191 4.10 -4.08 10.82
N PRO A 192 4.35 -3.41 9.68
CA PRO A 192 5.59 -3.60 8.93
C PRO A 192 6.82 -3.33 9.80
N THR A 193 7.89 -4.08 9.58
CA THR A 193 9.20 -3.79 10.20
C THR A 193 9.73 -2.43 9.75
N ARG A 194 9.31 -2.01 8.55
CA ARG A 194 9.56 -0.67 8.03
C ARG A 194 8.39 -0.19 7.18
N LEU A 195 7.87 1.00 7.50
CA LEU A 195 6.85 1.68 6.71
C LEU A 195 7.43 2.99 6.17
N ILE A 196 7.37 3.16 4.85
CA ILE A 196 7.84 4.34 4.14
C ILE A 196 6.65 4.99 3.43
N LEU A 197 6.38 6.25 3.72
CA LEU A 197 5.34 7.03 3.04
C LEU A 197 6.02 8.09 2.17
N GLY A 198 5.82 8.02 0.87
CA GLY A 198 6.15 9.10 -0.05
C GLY A 198 4.98 10.06 -0.17
N THR A 199 5.18 11.34 0.10
CA THR A 199 4.12 12.36 0.10
C THR A 199 4.50 13.53 -0.79
N SER A 200 3.53 14.22 -1.39
CA SER A 200 3.74 15.47 -2.11
C SER A 200 2.61 16.45 -1.86
N PRO A 201 2.88 17.60 -1.24
CA PRO A 201 1.85 18.62 -1.00
C PRO A 201 1.23 19.19 -2.28
N ARG A 202 1.85 18.96 -3.42
CA ARG A 202 1.44 19.48 -4.72
C ARG A 202 1.18 18.40 -5.77
N ASP A 203 0.90 17.18 -5.34
CA ASP A 203 0.40 16.14 -6.25
C ASP A 203 -0.94 16.57 -6.87
N LYS A 204 -0.99 16.52 -8.20
CA LYS A 204 -2.09 17.10 -8.98
C LYS A 204 -3.42 16.36 -8.76
N ALA A 205 -3.37 15.03 -8.67
CA ALA A 205 -4.58 14.25 -8.42
C ALA A 205 -4.99 14.32 -6.95
N ALA A 206 -4.06 14.11 -6.02
CA ALA A 206 -4.35 14.14 -4.60
C ALA A 206 -4.82 15.52 -4.12
N THR A 207 -4.34 16.63 -4.74
CA THR A 207 -4.81 17.99 -4.43
C THR A 207 -6.09 18.37 -5.16
N LYS A 208 -6.36 17.88 -6.38
CA LYS A 208 -7.67 18.06 -7.05
C LYS A 208 -8.78 17.31 -6.33
N LEU A 209 -8.46 16.13 -5.83
CA LEU A 209 -9.22 15.45 -4.81
C LEU A 209 -9.05 16.11 -3.42
N GLY A 210 -8.38 17.24 -3.34
CA GLY A 210 -8.15 18.07 -2.18
C GLY A 210 -9.43 18.59 -1.52
N VAL A 211 -10.50 18.66 -2.30
CA VAL A 211 -11.85 18.71 -1.75
C VAL A 211 -12.06 17.52 -0.81
N SER A 212 -11.56 16.34 -1.11
CA SER A 212 -11.67 15.17 -0.24
C SER A 212 -10.83 15.26 1.03
N CYS A 213 -9.66 15.92 1.00
CA CYS A 213 -8.91 16.21 2.22
C CYS A 213 -9.62 17.25 3.11
N ALA A 214 -10.26 18.24 2.52
CA ALA A 214 -11.02 19.27 3.24
C ALA A 214 -12.34 18.73 3.81
N ILE A 215 -13.03 17.84 3.08
CA ILE A 215 -14.39 17.37 3.39
C ILE A 215 -14.41 15.98 4.04
N GLY A 216 -13.54 15.08 3.67
CA GLY A 216 -13.58 13.69 4.15
C GLY A 216 -12.23 13.05 4.45
N GLY A 217 -11.14 13.69 4.09
CA GLY A 217 -9.81 13.22 4.46
C GLY A 217 -9.24 12.08 3.59
N ASN A 218 -9.92 11.67 2.52
CA ASN A 218 -9.60 10.45 1.77
C ASN A 218 -8.27 10.46 0.99
N THR A 219 -7.60 11.61 0.88
CA THR A 219 -6.28 11.73 0.23
C THR A 219 -5.28 12.51 1.08
N CYS A 220 -5.62 12.81 2.34
CA CYS A 220 -4.82 13.67 3.19
C CYS A 220 -3.43 13.09 3.48
N MET A 221 -3.31 11.78 3.52
CA MET A 221 -2.02 11.13 3.76
C MET A 221 -1.02 11.42 2.64
N ALA A 222 -1.48 11.56 1.39
CA ALA A 222 -0.63 11.86 0.24
C ALA A 222 -0.07 13.28 0.26
N VAL A 223 -0.77 14.26 0.85
CA VAL A 223 -0.48 15.68 0.70
C VAL A 223 -0.04 16.38 1.98
N ARG A 224 -0.28 15.79 3.14
CA ARG A 224 0.03 16.38 4.45
C ARG A 224 1.18 15.64 5.13
N THR A 225 2.39 15.91 4.71
CA THR A 225 3.61 15.18 5.13
C THR A 225 3.78 15.12 6.66
N ALA A 226 3.69 16.24 7.35
CA ALA A 226 3.88 16.29 8.81
C ALA A 226 2.77 15.54 9.55
N GLU A 227 1.52 15.77 9.16
CA GLU A 227 0.36 15.10 9.76
C GLU A 227 0.38 13.59 9.43
N ALA A 228 0.77 13.19 8.21
CA ALA A 228 0.92 11.78 7.85
C ALA A 228 1.93 11.08 8.78
N PHE A 229 3.05 11.73 9.09
CA PHE A 229 4.01 11.21 10.04
C PHE A 229 3.43 11.10 11.45
N GLN A 230 2.85 12.17 11.97
CA GLN A 230 2.33 12.22 13.34
C GLN A 230 1.21 11.20 13.58
N TRP A 231 0.24 11.11 12.64
CA TRP A 231 -0.87 10.17 12.74
C TRP A 231 -0.40 8.72 12.62
N SER A 232 0.44 8.42 11.63
CA SER A 232 0.97 7.07 11.45
C SER A 232 1.79 6.64 12.67
N ARG A 233 2.64 7.53 13.21
CA ARG A 233 3.39 7.26 14.44
C ARG A 233 2.48 6.93 15.61
N LYS A 234 1.45 7.74 15.83
CA LYS A 234 0.48 7.53 16.92
C LYS A 234 -0.28 6.21 16.74
N ALA A 235 -0.73 5.92 15.52
CA ALA A 235 -1.52 4.74 15.23
C ALA A 235 -0.70 3.44 15.32
N LEU A 236 0.60 3.48 14.97
CA LEU A 236 1.46 2.32 14.92
C LEU A 236 2.28 2.09 16.20
N ALA A 237 2.36 3.09 17.10
CA ALA A 237 3.06 2.94 18.38
C ALA A 237 2.30 2.00 19.33
N PRO A 238 2.99 1.19 20.14
CA PRO A 238 4.43 1.01 20.31
C PRO A 238 5.03 -0.09 19.41
N GLN A 239 4.23 -0.69 18.53
CA GLN A 239 4.60 -1.87 17.73
C GLN A 239 5.32 -1.49 16.43
N ALA A 240 5.39 -0.19 16.10
CA ALA A 240 6.02 0.26 14.89
C ALA A 240 7.51 -0.08 14.91
N GLY A 241 7.93 -0.79 13.87
CA GLY A 241 9.32 -0.86 13.51
C GLY A 241 9.83 0.55 13.14
N GLN A 242 10.39 0.72 11.97
CA GLN A 242 10.83 2.03 11.49
C GLN A 242 9.73 2.70 10.66
N LEU A 243 9.30 3.90 11.06
CA LEU A 243 8.40 4.75 10.26
C LEU A 243 9.21 5.87 9.61
N MET A 244 8.98 6.09 8.33
CA MET A 244 9.61 7.15 7.56
C MET A 244 8.59 7.83 6.65
N VAL A 245 8.63 9.15 6.57
CA VAL A 245 7.85 9.92 5.61
C VAL A 245 8.81 10.76 4.79
N ILE A 246 8.82 10.54 3.48
CA ILE A 246 9.67 11.23 2.52
C ILE A 246 8.79 12.21 1.75
N GLY A 247 9.08 13.50 1.91
CA GLY A 247 8.41 14.56 1.17
C GLY A 247 9.06 14.75 -0.20
N PHE A 248 8.31 14.52 -1.26
CA PHE A 248 8.74 14.88 -2.61
C PHE A 248 8.50 16.38 -2.81
N PRO A 249 9.53 17.15 -3.15
CA PRO A 249 9.41 18.59 -3.36
C PRO A 249 8.53 18.87 -4.57
N ALA A 250 7.84 19.99 -4.56
CA ALA A 250 7.13 20.43 -5.75
C ALA A 250 8.14 20.71 -6.87
N PRO A 251 7.90 20.24 -8.10
CA PRO A 251 8.74 20.61 -9.23
C PRO A 251 8.67 22.13 -9.48
N ALA A 252 9.70 22.67 -10.11
CA ALA A 252 9.75 24.10 -10.44
C ALA A 252 8.54 24.55 -11.29
N THR A 253 7.92 23.65 -12.02
CA THR A 253 6.71 23.86 -12.83
C THR A 253 5.40 23.91 -12.04
N GLY A 254 5.42 23.72 -10.72
CA GLY A 254 4.30 23.96 -9.81
C GLY A 254 3.60 22.74 -9.25
N HIS A 255 3.35 21.67 -9.97
CA HIS A 255 2.66 20.48 -9.50
C HIS A 255 3.30 19.20 -10.05
N HIS A 256 3.34 18.15 -9.24
CA HIS A 256 3.62 16.81 -9.74
C HIS A 256 2.38 16.28 -10.47
N GLU A 257 2.58 15.78 -11.69
CA GLU A 257 1.61 14.87 -12.26
C GLU A 257 1.55 13.61 -11.38
N HIS A 258 0.40 12.93 -11.32
CA HIS A 258 0.19 11.82 -10.38
C HIS A 258 0.92 10.52 -10.75
N GLY A 259 1.49 10.42 -11.95
CA GLY A 259 2.19 9.22 -12.41
C GLY A 259 3.47 8.93 -11.62
N VAL A 260 3.79 7.64 -11.43
CA VAL A 260 4.98 7.19 -10.70
C VAL A 260 6.27 7.72 -11.37
N GLU A 261 6.27 7.80 -12.68
CA GLU A 261 7.39 8.30 -13.51
C GLU A 261 7.86 9.69 -13.09
N TRP A 262 6.95 10.55 -12.71
CA TRP A 262 7.30 11.91 -12.26
C TRP A 262 8.04 11.93 -10.92
N TYR A 263 7.75 10.96 -10.05
CA TYR A 263 8.44 10.79 -8.78
C TYR A 263 9.79 10.10 -8.95
N MET A 264 9.95 9.27 -9.99
CA MET A 264 11.23 8.66 -10.35
C MET A 264 12.25 9.70 -10.85
N GLU A 265 11.80 10.84 -11.39
CA GLU A 265 12.65 11.97 -11.82
C GLU A 265 13.28 12.69 -10.63
N ASP A 266 12.64 12.69 -9.47
CA ASP A 266 13.18 13.23 -8.22
C ASP A 266 14.15 12.22 -7.59
N ARG A 267 15.34 12.12 -8.18
CA ARG A 267 16.28 11.02 -7.93
C ARG A 267 16.66 10.85 -6.47
N GLU A 268 16.83 11.93 -5.74
CA GLU A 268 17.27 11.86 -4.35
C GLU A 268 16.20 11.20 -3.47
N GLN A 269 14.97 11.71 -3.53
CA GLN A 269 13.85 11.19 -2.73
C GLN A 269 13.46 9.79 -3.20
N TRP A 270 13.53 9.55 -4.51
CA TRP A 270 13.28 8.24 -5.09
C TRP A 270 14.30 7.20 -4.62
N GLN A 271 15.60 7.52 -4.66
CA GLN A 271 16.64 6.64 -4.17
C GLN A 271 16.54 6.41 -2.66
N ALA A 272 16.18 7.44 -1.89
CA ALA A 272 15.92 7.31 -0.47
C ALA A 272 14.77 6.33 -0.21
N LEU A 273 13.66 6.45 -0.95
CA LEU A 273 12.50 5.55 -0.82
C LEU A 273 12.88 4.10 -1.16
N LEU A 274 13.51 3.87 -2.32
CA LEU A 274 13.91 2.53 -2.75
C LEU A 274 15.00 1.94 -1.85
N GLY A 275 15.97 2.73 -1.42
CA GLY A 275 17.03 2.31 -0.51
C GLY A 275 16.50 1.83 0.84
N GLN A 276 15.43 2.47 1.32
CA GLN A 276 14.75 2.05 2.54
C GLN A 276 13.87 0.81 2.34
N LEU A 277 13.26 0.66 1.17
CA LEU A 277 12.43 -0.50 0.86
C LEU A 277 13.28 -1.75 0.58
N LEU A 278 14.29 -1.63 -0.27
CA LEU A 278 15.02 -2.74 -0.88
C LEU A 278 16.47 -2.88 -0.40
N GLY A 279 17.07 -1.80 0.06
CA GLY A 279 18.47 -1.78 0.50
C GLY A 279 18.65 -2.08 1.98
N ASP A 280 19.90 -2.13 2.40
CA ASP A 280 20.32 -2.35 3.80
C ASP A 280 20.44 -1.03 4.59
N ALA A 281 19.93 0.07 4.02
CA ALA A 281 19.98 1.36 4.67
C ALA A 281 19.32 1.30 6.06
N SER A 282 20.11 1.45 7.10
CA SER A 282 19.69 1.38 8.51
C SER A 282 19.68 2.78 9.11
N GLY A 283 18.88 3.65 8.78
CA GLY A 283 18.87 4.99 9.37
C GLY A 283 18.00 5.96 8.59
N CYS A 284 17.77 7.10 9.17
CA CYS A 284 17.06 8.17 8.52
C CYS A 284 17.93 8.79 7.43
N PRO A 285 17.43 8.95 6.19
CA PRO A 285 18.15 9.67 5.17
C PRO A 285 18.50 11.09 5.65
N ALA A 286 19.70 11.55 5.31
CA ALA A 286 20.15 12.88 5.70
C ALA A 286 19.49 14.03 4.92
N SER A 287 18.65 13.72 3.94
CA SER A 287 18.05 14.71 3.03
C SER A 287 16.86 15.46 3.62
N GLY A 288 16.86 16.74 3.44
CA GLY A 288 16.14 17.80 4.12
C GLY A 288 14.60 17.85 4.10
N LYS A 289 13.86 16.78 3.77
CA LYS A 289 12.39 16.71 3.89
C LYS A 289 11.90 15.33 4.32
N THR A 290 12.73 14.65 5.09
CA THR A 290 12.41 13.31 5.58
C THR A 290 12.08 13.36 7.06
N TRP A 291 10.89 12.86 7.42
CA TRP A 291 10.49 12.63 8.80
C TRP A 291 10.73 11.18 9.13
N CYS A 292 11.47 10.91 10.18
CA CYS A 292 11.87 9.55 10.49
C CYS A 292 11.79 9.30 11.98
N GLN A 293 11.29 8.13 12.34
CA GLN A 293 11.36 7.60 13.69
C GLN A 293 12.30 6.40 13.68
N ALA A 294 13.37 6.47 14.45
CA ALA A 294 14.23 5.32 14.68
C ALA A 294 13.52 4.28 15.56
N SER A 295 13.99 3.02 15.48
CA SER A 295 13.44 1.90 16.26
C SER A 295 13.54 2.06 17.78
N ASP A 296 14.35 3.00 18.28
CA ASP A 296 14.51 3.34 19.71
C ASP A 296 13.52 4.42 20.19
N GLY A 297 12.58 4.81 19.35
CA GLY A 297 11.56 5.81 19.67
C GLY A 297 12.03 7.26 19.60
N LYS A 298 13.29 7.52 19.27
CA LYS A 298 13.80 8.88 19.12
C LYS A 298 13.31 9.49 17.83
N GLU A 299 12.69 10.67 17.95
CA GLU A 299 12.30 11.49 16.82
C GLU A 299 13.54 12.18 16.25
N LEU A 300 13.91 11.80 15.01
CA LEU A 300 14.88 12.54 14.23
C LEU A 300 14.08 13.48 13.33
N ALA A 301 13.96 14.74 13.76
CA ALA A 301 13.31 15.75 12.95
C ALA A 301 14.04 15.92 11.61
N ALA A 302 13.28 16.23 10.57
CA ALA A 302 13.81 16.72 9.30
C ALA A 302 14.72 17.93 9.54
N ARG A 303 15.95 17.84 9.12
CA ARG A 303 16.85 18.99 8.97
C ARG A 303 16.62 19.68 7.63
#